data_c83c0be4ddc1c7d30cc768533eb1571b
#
_entry.id   c83c0be4ddc1c7d30cc768533eb1571b
#
_cell.length_a   1.000
_cell.length_b   1.000
_cell.length_c   1.000
_cell.angle_alpha   90.00
_cell.angle_beta   90.00
_cell.angle_gamma   90.00
#
_symmetry.space_group_name_H-M   'P 1'
#
loop_
_entity.id
_entity.type
_entity.pdbx_description
1 polymer ?
#
loop_
_entity_poly.entity_id
_entity_poly.type
_entity_poly.pdbx_seq_one_letter_code
_entity_poly.pdbx_strand_id
1 'polypeptide(L)'
;VFVAGIIASGLGATEGVSFLLLSGSCFWLLTYCLVHVTVLILRKRNPEYPRKKWLTLGGIPQIIGILGNVYMIWNISTGETRIKIFELCGVLFAGLVVYSIIWVCGVMKASPFQPVPVEVINDASVKFNELVKEENEEKALAGAEGEVN
;
A
#
# COMPACT_ATOMS: atom_id res chain seq x y z
N VAL A 1 -12.60 14.00 -2.25
CA VAL A 1 -13.01 12.88 -3.11
C VAL A 1 -14.11 12.06 -2.43
N PHE A 2 -13.93 11.57 -1.18
CA PHE A 2 -14.92 10.75 -0.47
C PHE A 2 -16.27 11.46 -0.23
N VAL A 3 -16.24 12.70 0.25
CA VAL A 3 -17.47 13.51 0.47
C VAL A 3 -18.22 13.72 -0.85
N ALA A 4 -17.50 14.04 -1.93
CA ALA A 4 -18.10 14.17 -3.25
C ALA A 4 -18.71 12.83 -3.75
N GLY A 5 -18.08 11.70 -3.43
CA GLY A 5 -18.61 10.37 -3.74
C GLY A 5 -19.94 10.07 -3.03
N ILE A 6 -20.09 10.46 -1.76
CA ILE A 6 -21.35 10.30 -1.02
C ILE A 6 -22.45 11.17 -1.64
N ILE A 7 -22.15 12.44 -1.91
CA ILE A 7 -23.11 13.36 -2.53
C ILE A 7 -23.53 12.83 -3.90
N ALA A 8 -22.59 12.37 -4.70
CA ALA A 8 -22.86 11.81 -6.02
C ALA A 8 -23.65 10.49 -5.98
N SER A 9 -23.51 9.70 -4.91
CA SER A 9 -24.27 8.44 -4.74
C SER A 9 -25.72 8.64 -4.31
N GLY A 10 -26.13 9.85 -3.89
CA GLY A 10 -27.48 10.16 -3.43
C GLY A 10 -27.89 9.45 -2.14
N LEU A 11 -26.92 8.94 -1.36
CA LEU A 11 -27.15 8.24 -0.11
C LEU A 11 -27.44 9.19 1.04
N GLY A 12 -28.31 8.79 1.98
CA GLY A 12 -28.51 9.49 3.24
C GLY A 12 -27.24 9.50 4.11
N ALA A 13 -27.19 10.39 5.12
CA ALA A 13 -25.99 10.58 5.94
C ALA A 13 -25.50 9.28 6.61
N THR A 14 -26.40 8.45 7.16
CA THR A 14 -26.06 7.17 7.82
C THR A 14 -25.63 6.11 6.83
N GLU A 15 -26.28 6.02 5.70
CA GLU A 15 -25.92 5.11 4.61
C GLU A 15 -24.60 5.53 3.97
N GLY A 16 -24.38 6.85 3.84
CA GLY A 16 -23.13 7.41 3.35
C GLY A 16 -21.92 7.05 4.20
N VAL A 17 -22.03 7.09 5.53
CA VAL A 17 -20.96 6.66 6.44
C VAL A 17 -20.67 5.18 6.29
N SER A 18 -21.70 4.34 6.26
CA SER A 18 -21.54 2.89 6.04
C SER A 18 -20.89 2.58 4.70
N PHE A 19 -21.31 3.26 3.64
CA PHE A 19 -20.72 3.15 2.31
C PHE A 19 -19.22 3.53 2.30
N LEU A 20 -18.86 4.61 3.00
CA LEU A 20 -17.44 5.01 3.13
C LEU A 20 -16.59 3.99 3.87
N LEU A 21 -17.09 3.47 5.00
CA LEU A 21 -16.39 2.46 5.78
C LEU A 21 -16.16 1.19 4.95
N LEU A 22 -17.19 0.72 4.25
CA LEU A 22 -17.10 -0.47 3.38
C LEU A 22 -16.15 -0.23 2.20
N SER A 23 -16.23 0.95 1.57
CA SER A 23 -15.34 1.30 0.46
C SER A 23 -13.89 1.43 0.91
N GLY A 24 -13.64 2.03 2.07
CA GLY A 24 -12.32 2.10 2.68
C GLY A 24 -11.76 0.72 2.99
N SER A 25 -12.57 -0.16 3.57
CA SER A 25 -12.19 -1.55 3.86
C SER A 25 -11.88 -2.33 2.58
N CYS A 26 -12.67 -2.18 1.54
CA CYS A 26 -12.42 -2.78 0.23
C CYS A 26 -11.07 -2.33 -0.34
N PHE A 27 -10.78 -1.02 -0.27
CA PHE A 27 -9.52 -0.45 -0.74
C PHE A 27 -8.32 -0.96 0.05
N TRP A 28 -8.43 -1.12 1.36
CA TRP A 28 -7.42 -1.74 2.21
C TRP A 28 -7.13 -3.19 1.81
N LEU A 29 -8.17 -4.00 1.60
CA LEU A 29 -8.03 -5.39 1.17
C LEU A 29 -7.34 -5.50 -0.20
N LEU A 30 -7.67 -4.60 -1.14
CA LEU A 30 -6.98 -4.50 -2.44
C LEU A 30 -5.49 -4.20 -2.27
N THR A 31 -5.15 -3.26 -1.37
CA THR A 31 -3.76 -2.93 -1.06
C THR A 31 -3.01 -4.13 -0.49
N TYR A 32 -3.61 -4.90 0.41
CA TYR A 32 -3.02 -6.14 0.91
C TYR A 32 -2.82 -7.18 -0.17
N CYS A 33 -3.75 -7.32 -1.12
CA CYS A 33 -3.55 -8.18 -2.29
C CYS A 33 -2.30 -7.78 -3.07
N LEU A 34 -2.10 -6.48 -3.33
CA LEU A 34 -0.91 -5.97 -4.01
C LEU A 34 0.38 -6.28 -3.24
N VAL A 35 0.37 -6.11 -1.92
CA VAL A 35 1.53 -6.45 -1.07
C VAL A 35 1.87 -7.94 -1.22
N HIS A 36 0.87 -8.83 -1.14
CA HIS A 36 1.12 -10.27 -1.32
C HIS A 36 1.66 -10.61 -2.71
N VAL A 37 1.11 -9.99 -3.76
CA VAL A 37 1.61 -10.16 -5.13
C VAL A 37 3.05 -9.66 -5.26
N THR A 38 3.35 -8.49 -4.69
CA THR A 38 4.71 -7.93 -4.69
C THR A 38 5.70 -8.86 -4.00
N VAL A 39 5.34 -9.45 -2.86
CA VAL A 39 6.19 -10.43 -2.16
C VAL A 39 6.43 -11.66 -3.01
N LEU A 40 5.41 -12.17 -3.74
CA LEU A 40 5.57 -13.31 -4.65
C LEU A 40 6.53 -12.99 -5.80
N ILE A 41 6.39 -11.80 -6.39
CA ILE A 41 7.28 -11.33 -7.47
C ILE A 41 8.72 -11.20 -6.97
N LEU A 42 8.93 -10.57 -5.82
CA LEU A 42 10.26 -10.42 -5.21
C LEU A 42 10.89 -11.77 -4.87
N ARG A 43 10.09 -12.74 -4.40
CA ARG A 43 10.59 -14.10 -4.14
C ARG A 43 11.06 -14.81 -5.41
N LYS A 44 10.37 -14.58 -6.52
CA LYS A 44 10.73 -15.16 -7.82
C LYS A 44 11.96 -14.49 -8.45
N ARG A 45 12.08 -13.16 -8.27
CA ARG A 45 13.18 -12.37 -8.87
C ARG A 45 14.50 -12.51 -8.11
N ASN A 46 14.42 -12.58 -6.76
CA ASN A 46 15.60 -12.61 -5.89
C ASN A 46 15.60 -13.88 -5.02
N PRO A 47 15.84 -15.07 -5.58
CA PRO A 47 15.81 -16.34 -4.83
C PRO A 47 16.96 -16.45 -3.82
N GLU A 48 18.09 -15.78 -4.07
CA GLU A 48 19.33 -15.84 -3.26
C GLU A 48 19.28 -14.98 -1.99
N TYR A 49 18.25 -14.15 -1.82
CA TYR A 49 18.17 -13.27 -0.67
C TYR A 49 18.02 -14.05 0.64
N PRO A 50 18.85 -13.78 1.67
CA PRO A 50 18.83 -14.56 2.91
C PRO A 50 17.50 -14.41 3.64
N ARG A 51 16.78 -15.50 3.81
CA ARG A 51 15.47 -15.54 4.47
C ARG A 51 15.51 -16.44 5.69
N LYS A 52 14.84 -16.05 6.78
CA LYS A 52 14.71 -16.91 7.95
C LYS A 52 13.99 -18.22 7.57
N LYS A 53 14.54 -19.36 8.02
CA LYS A 53 14.09 -20.72 7.64
C LYS A 53 12.59 -20.99 7.90
N TRP A 54 11.99 -20.39 8.93
CA TRP A 54 10.57 -20.59 9.25
C TRP A 54 9.61 -19.83 8.29
N LEU A 55 10.12 -18.89 7.47
CA LEU A 55 9.38 -18.22 6.40
C LEU A 55 9.46 -18.95 5.06
N THR A 56 10.04 -20.15 5.03
CA THR A 56 10.30 -20.91 3.80
C THR A 56 9.12 -21.76 3.32
N LEU A 57 7.91 -21.57 3.84
CA LEU A 57 6.68 -22.17 3.28
C LEU A 57 6.40 -21.75 1.82
N GLY A 58 7.43 -21.33 1.08
CA GLY A 58 7.32 -20.90 -0.32
C GLY A 58 6.43 -19.66 -0.46
N GLY A 59 5.49 -19.69 -1.36
CA GLY A 59 4.48 -18.61 -1.55
C GLY A 59 3.12 -18.93 -0.91
N ILE A 60 2.99 -20.04 -0.18
CA ILE A 60 1.70 -20.52 0.33
C ILE A 60 0.99 -19.50 1.21
N PRO A 61 1.61 -18.84 2.21
CA PRO A 61 0.95 -17.82 3.02
C PRO A 61 0.44 -16.64 2.19
N GLN A 62 1.19 -16.25 1.16
CA GLN A 62 0.79 -15.14 0.28
C GLN A 62 -0.41 -15.52 -0.59
N ILE A 63 -0.44 -16.75 -1.09
CA ILE A 63 -1.58 -17.24 -1.88
C ILE A 63 -2.84 -17.33 -1.00
N ILE A 64 -2.72 -17.85 0.21
CA ILE A 64 -3.83 -17.90 1.18
C ILE A 64 -4.29 -16.48 1.51
N GLY A 65 -3.37 -15.53 1.72
CA GLY A 65 -3.70 -14.13 1.97
C GLY A 65 -4.45 -13.49 0.80
N ILE A 66 -4.04 -13.73 -0.43
CA ILE A 66 -4.74 -13.23 -1.63
C ILE A 66 -6.15 -13.83 -1.71
N LEU A 67 -6.29 -15.15 -1.57
CA LEU A 67 -7.58 -15.82 -1.64
C LEU A 67 -8.53 -15.34 -0.52
N GLY A 68 -8.02 -15.18 0.70
CA GLY A 68 -8.76 -14.63 1.82
C GLY A 68 -9.24 -13.20 1.57
N ASN A 69 -8.35 -12.32 1.09
CA ASN A 69 -8.71 -10.94 0.75
C ASN A 69 -9.75 -10.87 -0.37
N VAL A 70 -9.59 -11.66 -1.43
CA VAL A 70 -10.57 -11.73 -2.54
C VAL A 70 -11.93 -12.22 -2.03
N TYR A 71 -11.96 -13.23 -1.17
CA TYR A 71 -13.18 -13.71 -0.54
C TYR A 71 -13.85 -12.62 0.30
N MET A 72 -13.09 -11.90 1.11
CA MET A 72 -13.60 -10.79 1.93
C MET A 72 -14.13 -9.65 1.07
N ILE A 73 -13.41 -9.26 0.00
CA ILE A 73 -13.88 -8.23 -0.95
C ILE A 73 -15.21 -8.64 -1.58
N TRP A 74 -15.34 -9.90 -1.98
CA TRP A 74 -16.58 -10.41 -2.58
C TRP A 74 -17.78 -10.36 -1.62
N ASN A 75 -17.53 -10.57 -0.34
CA ASN A 75 -18.55 -10.61 0.71
C ASN A 75 -18.72 -9.28 1.46
N ILE A 76 -18.08 -8.19 1.02
CA ILE A 76 -18.10 -6.90 1.73
C ILE A 76 -19.48 -6.28 1.79
N SER A 77 -20.31 -6.53 0.79
CA SER A 77 -21.71 -6.06 0.70
C SER A 77 -22.48 -6.89 -0.30
N THR A 78 -23.79 -6.64 -0.40
CA THR A 78 -24.69 -7.32 -1.32
C THR A 78 -25.43 -6.31 -2.20
N GLY A 79 -25.99 -6.79 -3.32
CA GLY A 79 -26.86 -5.99 -4.22
C GLY A 79 -26.15 -4.79 -4.84
N GLU A 80 -26.89 -3.71 -5.01
CA GLU A 80 -26.43 -2.48 -5.66
C GLU A 80 -25.30 -1.78 -4.92
N THR A 81 -25.28 -1.84 -3.58
CA THR A 81 -24.23 -1.23 -2.76
C THR A 81 -22.87 -1.83 -3.08
N ARG A 82 -22.79 -3.14 -3.32
CA ARG A 82 -21.55 -3.82 -3.72
C ARG A 82 -21.04 -3.29 -5.06
N ILE A 83 -21.92 -3.10 -6.04
CA ILE A 83 -21.55 -2.58 -7.35
C ILE A 83 -20.97 -1.18 -7.23
N LYS A 84 -21.64 -0.29 -6.48
CA LYS A 84 -21.17 1.08 -6.24
C LYS A 84 -19.82 1.12 -5.52
N ILE A 85 -19.58 0.22 -4.55
CA ILE A 85 -18.27 0.08 -3.88
C ILE A 85 -17.19 -0.33 -4.87
N PHE A 86 -17.48 -1.31 -5.73
CA PHE A 86 -16.51 -1.79 -6.72
C PHE A 86 -16.21 -0.75 -7.78
N GLU A 87 -17.21 0.01 -8.24
CA GLU A 87 -17.01 1.13 -9.16
C GLU A 87 -16.10 2.20 -8.54
N LEU A 88 -16.39 2.63 -7.31
CA LEU A 88 -15.58 3.63 -6.62
C LEU A 88 -14.15 3.14 -6.40
N CYS A 89 -13.98 1.93 -5.88
CA CYS A 89 -12.66 1.34 -5.65
C CYS A 89 -11.91 1.13 -6.97
N GLY A 90 -12.59 0.70 -8.03
CA GLY A 90 -12.00 0.54 -9.36
C GLY A 90 -11.50 1.85 -9.95
N VAL A 91 -12.28 2.92 -9.88
CA VAL A 91 -11.89 4.25 -10.36
C VAL A 91 -10.70 4.79 -9.57
N LEU A 92 -10.74 4.68 -8.23
CA LEU A 92 -9.62 5.13 -7.38
C LEU A 92 -8.36 4.33 -7.65
N PHE A 93 -8.48 3.02 -7.80
CA PHE A 93 -7.35 2.16 -8.09
C PHE A 93 -6.73 2.45 -9.45
N ALA A 94 -7.55 2.61 -10.49
CA ALA A 94 -7.11 3.01 -11.82
C ALA A 94 -6.40 4.38 -11.78
N GLY A 95 -6.96 5.34 -11.07
CA GLY A 95 -6.34 6.66 -10.86
C GLY A 95 -4.98 6.57 -10.18
N LEU A 96 -4.83 5.73 -9.15
CA LEU A 96 -3.54 5.50 -8.48
C LEU A 96 -2.52 4.84 -9.40
N VAL A 97 -2.93 3.86 -10.22
CA VAL A 97 -2.03 3.22 -11.18
C VAL A 97 -1.53 4.22 -12.21
N VAL A 98 -2.44 5.02 -12.78
CA VAL A 98 -2.08 6.07 -13.75
C VAL A 98 -1.15 7.09 -13.10
N TYR A 99 -1.48 7.58 -11.89
CA TYR A 99 -0.62 8.49 -11.15
C TYR A 99 0.77 7.90 -10.89
N SER A 100 0.84 6.63 -10.47
CA SER A 100 2.11 5.95 -10.20
C SER A 100 2.97 5.83 -11.47
N ILE A 101 2.36 5.51 -12.61
CA ILE A 101 3.07 5.44 -13.89
C ILE A 101 3.61 6.81 -14.28
N ILE A 102 2.77 7.86 -14.20
CA ILE A 102 3.19 9.23 -14.51
C ILE A 102 4.34 9.66 -13.60
N TRP A 103 4.24 9.37 -12.29
CA TRP A 103 5.28 9.70 -11.33
C TRP A 103 6.60 8.98 -11.62
N VAL A 104 6.56 7.66 -11.85
CA VAL A 104 7.76 6.86 -12.11
C VAL A 104 8.40 7.25 -13.44
N CYS A 105 7.62 7.43 -14.51
CA CYS A 105 8.16 7.80 -15.82
C CYS A 105 8.55 9.27 -15.91
N GLY A 106 7.76 10.17 -15.31
CA GLY A 106 7.95 11.62 -15.43
C GLY A 106 8.95 12.19 -14.44
N VAL A 107 8.81 11.86 -13.16
CA VAL A 107 9.61 12.43 -12.07
C VAL A 107 10.88 11.60 -11.82
N MET A 108 10.73 10.30 -11.66
CA MET A 108 11.86 9.41 -11.37
C MET A 108 12.66 9.04 -12.62
N LYS A 109 12.12 9.31 -13.82
CA LYS A 109 12.74 8.96 -15.13
C LYS A 109 13.18 7.49 -15.20
N ALA A 110 12.50 6.62 -14.44
CA ALA A 110 12.75 5.19 -14.37
C ALA A 110 11.71 4.43 -15.19
N SER A 111 12.11 3.28 -15.72
CA SER A 111 11.14 2.38 -16.36
C SER A 111 10.35 1.62 -15.27
N PRO A 112 9.00 1.65 -15.25
CA PRO A 112 8.19 1.02 -14.20
C PRO A 112 8.36 -0.49 -14.12
N PHE A 113 8.93 -1.12 -15.16
CA PHE A 113 9.14 -2.57 -15.22
C PHE A 113 10.61 -3.00 -15.12
N GLN A 114 11.55 -2.05 -15.01
CA GLN A 114 12.95 -2.39 -14.79
C GLN A 114 13.17 -2.82 -13.33
N PRO A 115 13.80 -3.99 -13.10
CA PRO A 115 14.17 -4.39 -11.76
C PRO A 115 15.26 -3.44 -11.23
N VAL A 116 15.03 -2.85 -10.08
CA VAL A 116 16.07 -2.09 -9.36
C VAL A 116 17.01 -3.13 -8.74
N PRO A 117 18.34 -3.02 -8.96
CA PRO A 117 19.31 -3.89 -8.30
C PRO A 117 19.18 -3.84 -6.78
N VAL A 118 19.36 -4.98 -6.12
CA VAL A 118 19.22 -5.09 -4.66
C VAL A 118 20.25 -4.22 -3.94
N GLU A 119 21.44 -4.07 -4.54
CA GLU A 119 22.50 -3.21 -4.03
C GLU A 119 22.03 -1.75 -3.90
N VAL A 120 21.35 -1.22 -4.91
CA VAL A 120 20.82 0.16 -4.91
C VAL A 120 19.76 0.34 -3.82
N ILE A 121 18.93 -0.69 -3.56
CA ILE A 121 17.93 -0.64 -2.49
C ILE A 121 18.62 -0.68 -1.12
N ASN A 122 19.63 -1.52 -0.96
CA ASN A 122 20.40 -1.60 0.28
C ASN A 122 21.14 -0.29 0.58
N ASP A 123 21.83 0.28 -0.41
CA ASP A 123 22.53 1.56 -0.27
C ASP A 123 21.56 2.70 0.08
N ALA A 124 20.38 2.73 -0.56
CA ALA A 124 19.34 3.70 -0.24
C ALA A 124 18.81 3.52 1.19
N SER A 125 18.64 2.27 1.65
CA SER A 125 18.18 1.98 3.01
C SER A 125 19.22 2.33 4.08
N VAL A 126 20.49 2.11 3.82
CA VAL A 126 21.61 2.51 4.71
C VAL A 126 21.63 4.02 4.84
N LYS A 127 21.64 4.73 3.71
CA LYS A 127 21.64 6.20 3.69
C LYS A 127 20.41 6.80 4.40
N PHE A 128 19.23 6.19 4.22
CA PHE A 128 18.03 6.62 4.93
C PHE A 128 18.17 6.44 6.45
N ASN A 129 18.71 5.31 6.91
CA ASN A 129 18.92 5.05 8.32
C ASN A 129 19.95 6.00 8.95
N GLU A 130 20.98 6.38 8.21
CA GLU A 130 21.97 7.40 8.62
C GLU A 130 21.29 8.76 8.82
N LEU A 131 20.49 9.21 7.84
CA LEU A 131 19.74 10.48 7.93
C LEU A 131 18.76 10.51 9.11
N VAL A 132 18.04 9.39 9.36
CA VAL A 132 17.14 9.28 10.51
C VAL A 132 17.89 9.33 11.83
N LYS A 133 19.10 8.77 11.87
CA LYS A 133 19.95 8.81 13.08
C LYS A 133 20.43 10.23 13.36
N GLU A 134 20.93 10.94 12.34
CA GLU A 134 21.35 12.34 12.43
C GLU A 134 20.19 13.23 12.90
N GLU A 135 18.99 13.08 12.34
CA GLU A 135 17.80 13.83 12.74
C GLU A 135 17.41 13.57 14.21
N ASN A 136 17.53 12.33 14.68
CA ASN A 136 17.23 12.00 16.07
C ASN A 136 18.28 12.55 17.05
N GLU A 137 19.56 12.57 16.66
CA GLU A 137 20.64 13.16 17.44
C GLU A 137 20.45 14.69 17.54
N GLU A 138 20.08 15.35 16.45
CA GLU A 138 19.79 16.79 16.43
C GLU A 138 18.60 17.15 17.33
N LYS A 139 17.53 16.35 17.27
CA LYS A 139 16.36 16.52 18.14
C LYS A 139 16.69 16.31 19.62
N ALA A 140 17.55 15.34 19.94
CA ALA A 140 17.99 15.09 21.30
C ALA A 140 18.84 16.25 21.86
N LEU A 141 19.71 16.83 21.04
CA LEU A 141 20.51 18.01 21.41
C LEU A 141 19.62 19.24 21.62
N ALA A 142 18.67 19.49 20.71
CA ALA A 142 17.73 20.61 20.84
C ALA A 142 16.81 20.48 22.07
N GLY A 143 16.42 19.24 22.42
CA GLY A 143 15.66 18.96 23.65
C GLY A 143 16.46 19.22 24.94
N ALA A 144 17.75 18.88 24.93
CA ALA A 144 18.64 19.10 26.08
C ALA A 144 18.93 20.59 26.32
N GLU A 145 19.02 21.40 25.26
CA GLU A 145 19.20 22.86 25.38
C GLU A 145 17.93 23.58 25.90
N GLY A 146 16.75 23.00 25.65
CA GLY A 146 15.47 23.55 26.14
C GLY A 146 15.19 23.31 27.63
N GLU A 147 15.86 22.34 28.26
CA GLU A 147 15.71 22.04 29.72
C GLU A 147 16.67 22.85 30.60
N VAL A 148 17.65 23.55 30.05
CA VAL A 148 18.66 24.31 30.81
C VAL A 148 18.31 25.82 30.98
N ASN A 149 17.22 26.29 30.37
CA ASN A 149 16.69 27.65 30.49
C ASN A 149 15.34 27.64 31.25
#